data_23432107c822d9d6f554cf20cf977cca
#
_entry.id   23432107c822d9d6f554cf20cf977cca
#
_cell.length_a   1.000
_cell.length_b   1.000
_cell.length_c   1.000
_cell.angle_alpha   90.00
_cell.angle_beta   90.00
_cell.angle_gamma   90.00
#
_symmetry.space_group_name_H-M   'P 1'
#
loop_
_entity.id
_entity.type
_entity.pdbx_description
1 polymer ?
#
loop_
_entity_poly.entity_id
_entity_poly.type
_entity_poly.pdbx_seq_one_letter_code
_entity_poly.pdbx_strand_id
1 'polypeptide(L)'
;SRGLGDVYKRQSLRHLQSDCVVPVFSKDNEVTISHPAFVETVHEAAQQFFRGETIDSPEIRVSHIIKGRIPEAIHKPVNQLLETDKTIYYERMMFCFEIPTIHEDIDGNPLKLTVGGVRAYNHENLYNKKSAEKFKVFVGFQNMVCCNMCVSTDGYKSEIKVMNTQALFQAVMELFQLYNPEKHTRQMQTLVNSSMTEHQFCLLYTSD
;
A
#
# COMPACT_ATOMS: atom_id res chain seq x y z
N SER A 1 3.74 -23.66 -13.55
CA SER A 1 3.73 -22.25 -13.19
C SER A 1 3.04 -22.10 -11.83
N ARG A 2 3.83 -21.89 -10.77
CA ARG A 2 3.27 -21.55 -9.45
C ARG A 2 2.70 -20.13 -9.56
N GLY A 3 1.38 -19.99 -9.46
CA GLY A 3 0.71 -18.72 -9.56
C GLY A 3 1.11 -17.78 -8.40
N LEU A 4 1.19 -16.50 -8.67
CA LEU A 4 1.42 -15.41 -7.70
C LEU A 4 0.46 -15.45 -6.48
N GLY A 5 -0.62 -16.27 -6.54
CA GLY A 5 -1.59 -16.45 -5.45
C GLY A 5 -1.06 -17.10 -4.17
N ASP A 6 0.06 -17.86 -4.26
CA ASP A 6 0.59 -18.59 -3.10
C ASP A 6 1.52 -17.75 -2.19
N VAL A 7 2.02 -16.59 -2.67
CA VAL A 7 2.98 -15.77 -1.94
C VAL A 7 2.31 -14.76 -1.02
N TYR A 8 1.12 -14.27 -1.37
CA TYR A 8 0.38 -13.29 -0.60
C TYR A 8 -0.99 -13.82 -0.20
N LYS A 9 -1.32 -13.70 1.09
CA LYS A 9 -2.60 -14.12 1.66
C LYS A 9 -3.51 -12.92 1.89
N ARG A 10 -4.80 -13.09 1.56
CA ARG A 10 -5.83 -12.10 1.89
C ARG A 10 -6.08 -12.09 3.39
N GLN A 11 -6.12 -10.88 3.98
CA GLN A 11 -6.38 -10.67 5.40
C GLN A 11 -7.38 -9.54 5.61
N SER A 12 -8.07 -9.55 6.75
CA SER A 12 -8.96 -8.46 7.13
C SER A 12 -8.18 -7.36 7.87
N LEU A 13 -8.66 -6.12 7.77
CA LEU A 13 -8.12 -5.00 8.54
C LEU A 13 -8.19 -5.28 10.06
N ARG A 14 -9.29 -5.88 10.53
CA ARG A 14 -9.48 -6.28 11.92
C ARG A 14 -8.40 -7.24 12.41
N HIS A 15 -8.02 -8.23 11.60
CA HIS A 15 -6.93 -9.14 11.95
C HIS A 15 -5.60 -8.39 12.15
N LEU A 16 -5.29 -7.43 11.28
CA LEU A 16 -4.08 -6.61 11.42
C LEU A 16 -4.12 -5.72 12.66
N GLN A 17 -5.29 -5.24 13.05
CA GLN A 17 -5.46 -4.38 14.23
C GLN A 17 -5.36 -5.15 15.54
N SER A 18 -5.98 -6.35 15.62
CA SER A 18 -6.13 -7.09 16.87
C SER A 18 -5.03 -8.11 17.14
N ASP A 19 -4.54 -8.78 16.09
CA ASP A 19 -3.69 -9.96 16.25
C ASP A 19 -2.23 -9.69 15.88
N CYS A 20 -1.96 -8.56 15.20
CA CYS A 20 -0.64 -8.21 14.71
C CYS A 20 -0.11 -6.96 15.43
N VAL A 21 0.68 -7.16 16.47
CA VAL A 21 1.38 -6.07 17.15
C VAL A 21 2.74 -5.89 16.52
N VAL A 22 3.00 -4.70 15.96
CA VAL A 22 4.31 -4.38 15.36
C VAL A 22 5.36 -4.35 16.44
N PRO A 23 6.46 -5.12 16.34
CA PRO A 23 7.55 -5.05 17.28
C PRO A 23 8.21 -3.65 17.21
N VAL A 24 8.67 -3.16 18.35
CA VAL A 24 9.44 -1.92 18.39
C VAL A 24 10.81 -2.17 17.77
N PHE A 25 11.06 -1.56 16.63
CA PHE A 25 12.34 -1.65 15.93
C PHE A 25 13.30 -0.53 16.33
N SER A 26 12.79 0.56 16.91
CA SER A 26 13.57 1.74 17.30
C SER A 26 13.83 1.74 18.81
N LYS A 27 14.99 2.28 19.19
CA LYS A 27 15.39 2.39 20.62
C LYS A 27 14.70 3.53 21.38
N ASP A 28 13.95 4.40 20.72
CA ASP A 28 13.50 5.68 21.28
C ASP A 28 12.00 5.78 21.50
N ASN A 29 11.28 4.69 21.69
CA ASN A 29 9.82 4.70 21.94
C ASN A 29 8.97 5.40 20.85
N GLU A 30 9.53 5.74 19.71
CA GLU A 30 8.75 6.22 18.59
C GLU A 30 8.00 5.06 17.97
N VAL A 31 6.69 5.18 17.93
CA VAL A 31 5.81 4.14 17.41
C VAL A 31 5.93 4.12 15.89
N THR A 32 6.44 3.01 15.36
CA THR A 32 6.39 2.72 13.91
C THR A 32 4.94 2.78 13.42
N ILE A 33 4.68 3.43 12.29
CA ILE A 33 3.36 3.42 11.65
C ILE A 33 3.01 1.97 11.30
N SER A 34 1.97 1.43 11.89
CA SER A 34 1.55 0.05 11.64
C SER A 34 0.92 -0.12 10.26
N HIS A 35 0.82 -1.35 9.76
CA HIS A 35 0.09 -1.63 8.52
C HIS A 35 -1.37 -1.15 8.58
N PRO A 36 -2.16 -1.44 9.64
CA PRO A 36 -3.52 -0.90 9.73
C PRO A 36 -3.55 0.62 9.75
N ALA A 37 -2.66 1.30 10.48
CA ALA A 37 -2.60 2.77 10.48
C ALA A 37 -2.31 3.33 9.08
N PHE A 38 -1.47 2.67 8.29
CA PHE A 38 -1.24 3.06 6.91
C PHE A 38 -2.51 2.92 6.05
N VAL A 39 -3.19 1.77 6.12
CA VAL A 39 -4.44 1.54 5.36
C VAL A 39 -5.51 2.56 5.73
N GLU A 40 -5.72 2.77 7.03
CA GLU A 40 -6.72 3.71 7.57
C GLU A 40 -6.43 5.15 7.13
N THR A 41 -5.17 5.57 7.23
CA THR A 41 -4.77 6.94 6.84
C THR A 41 -5.03 7.20 5.36
N VAL A 42 -4.71 6.26 4.47
CA VAL A 42 -4.96 6.42 3.03
C VAL A 42 -6.45 6.36 2.71
N HIS A 43 -7.20 5.48 3.37
CA HIS A 43 -8.64 5.37 3.18
C HIS A 43 -9.37 6.63 3.68
N GLU A 44 -8.99 7.17 4.83
CA GLU A 44 -9.53 8.43 5.36
C GLU A 44 -9.22 9.62 4.43
N ALA A 45 -7.99 9.71 3.93
CA ALA A 45 -7.61 10.73 2.96
C ALA A 45 -8.46 10.64 1.68
N ALA A 46 -8.73 9.43 1.19
CA ALA A 46 -9.60 9.22 0.05
C ALA A 46 -11.05 9.64 0.34
N GLN A 47 -11.59 9.28 1.50
CA GLN A 47 -12.94 9.71 1.92
C GLN A 47 -13.05 11.23 2.02
N GLN A 48 -12.00 11.89 2.46
CA GLN A 48 -11.98 13.34 2.57
C GLN A 48 -11.83 14.03 1.21
N PHE A 49 -10.99 13.48 0.32
CA PHE A 49 -10.72 14.08 -0.99
C PHE A 49 -11.88 13.83 -1.97
N PHE A 50 -12.35 12.59 -2.06
CA PHE A 50 -13.44 12.17 -2.96
C PHE A 50 -14.80 12.23 -2.27
N ARG A 51 -15.12 13.36 -1.63
CA ARG A 51 -16.41 13.57 -0.95
C ARG A 51 -17.57 13.40 -1.91
N GLY A 52 -18.57 12.62 -1.49
CA GLY A 52 -19.77 12.34 -2.29
C GLY A 52 -19.64 11.11 -3.18
N GLU A 53 -18.45 10.54 -3.31
CA GLU A 53 -18.24 9.30 -4.03
C GLU A 53 -18.41 8.09 -3.11
N THR A 54 -18.77 6.95 -3.68
CA THR A 54 -18.78 5.67 -2.97
C THR A 54 -17.37 5.12 -2.93
N ILE A 55 -16.89 4.76 -1.74
CA ILE A 55 -15.55 4.19 -1.54
C ILE A 55 -15.70 2.82 -0.90
N ASP A 56 -15.17 1.81 -1.55
CA ASP A 56 -15.23 0.43 -1.06
C ASP A 56 -14.28 0.21 0.12
N SER A 57 -14.55 -0.86 0.86
CA SER A 57 -13.65 -1.30 1.94
C SER A 57 -12.32 -1.82 1.37
N PRO A 58 -11.19 -1.55 2.05
CA PRO A 58 -9.89 -2.02 1.58
C PRO A 58 -9.78 -3.54 1.49
N GLU A 59 -9.28 -4.03 0.37
CA GLU A 59 -8.77 -5.39 0.23
C GLU A 59 -7.29 -5.43 0.58
N ILE A 60 -6.91 -6.31 1.52
CA ILE A 60 -5.56 -6.36 2.04
C ILE A 60 -4.93 -7.72 1.74
N ARG A 61 -3.69 -7.70 1.26
CA ARG A 61 -2.86 -8.89 1.04
C ARG A 61 -1.53 -8.73 1.75
N VAL A 62 -1.09 -9.78 2.42
CA VAL A 62 0.13 -9.81 3.24
C VAL A 62 1.04 -10.96 2.84
N SER A 63 2.33 -10.80 3.12
CA SER A 63 3.35 -11.83 2.94
C SER A 63 3.27 -12.94 3.99
N HIS A 64 4.34 -13.68 4.15
CA HIS A 64 4.46 -14.65 5.24
C HIS A 64 4.50 -13.98 6.61
N ILE A 65 4.06 -14.74 7.62
CA ILE A 65 4.07 -14.33 9.03
C ILE A 65 5.49 -14.33 9.56
N ILE A 66 5.87 -13.27 10.27
CA ILE A 66 7.06 -13.20 11.09
C ILE A 66 6.65 -13.24 12.56
N LYS A 67 7.32 -14.09 13.33
CA LYS A 67 7.15 -14.16 14.78
C LYS A 67 8.01 -13.10 15.45
N GLY A 68 7.42 -12.33 16.33
CA GLY A 68 8.07 -11.27 17.08
C GLY A 68 7.72 -11.31 18.56
N ARG A 69 8.05 -10.23 19.25
CA ARG A 69 7.71 -9.98 20.66
C ARG A 69 6.94 -8.67 20.75
N ILE A 70 6.05 -8.59 21.71
CA ILE A 70 5.44 -7.31 22.05
C ILE A 70 6.51 -6.34 22.60
N PRO A 71 6.30 -5.02 22.51
CA PRO A 71 7.29 -4.03 22.95
C PRO A 71 7.78 -4.24 24.38
N GLU A 72 6.89 -4.60 25.28
CA GLU A 72 7.16 -4.82 26.73
C GLU A 72 8.06 -6.03 26.98
N ALA A 73 8.11 -6.98 26.05
CA ALA A 73 8.88 -8.21 26.16
C ALA A 73 10.22 -8.20 25.41
N ILE A 74 10.60 -7.08 24.80
CA ILE A 74 11.77 -6.99 23.94
C ILE A 74 13.08 -7.34 24.67
N HIS A 75 13.18 -7.02 25.95
CA HIS A 75 14.36 -7.27 26.78
C HIS A 75 14.27 -8.56 27.62
N LYS A 76 13.15 -9.31 27.56
CA LYS A 76 13.00 -10.54 28.31
C LYS A 76 13.93 -11.65 27.77
N PRO A 77 14.62 -12.40 28.61
CA PRO A 77 15.33 -13.61 28.21
C PRO A 77 14.37 -14.64 27.56
N VAL A 78 14.87 -15.42 26.60
CA VAL A 78 14.03 -16.38 25.85
C VAL A 78 13.31 -17.37 26.76
N ASN A 79 13.99 -17.83 27.81
CA ASN A 79 13.46 -18.77 28.80
C ASN A 79 12.38 -18.19 29.73
N GLN A 80 12.17 -16.88 29.71
CA GLN A 80 11.15 -16.18 30.51
C GLN A 80 10.00 -15.64 29.65
N LEU A 81 10.00 -15.91 28.36
CA LEU A 81 8.94 -15.46 27.46
C LEU A 81 7.67 -16.28 27.68
N LEU A 82 6.59 -15.57 27.98
CA LEU A 82 5.24 -16.13 28.02
C LEU A 82 4.63 -16.14 26.62
N GLU A 83 3.58 -16.91 26.40
CA GLU A 83 2.84 -16.88 25.14
C GLU A 83 2.23 -15.50 24.84
N THR A 84 1.83 -14.78 25.90
CA THR A 84 1.33 -13.39 25.80
C THR A 84 2.40 -12.37 25.40
N ASP A 85 3.67 -12.70 25.51
CA ASP A 85 4.80 -11.86 25.09
C ASP A 85 5.12 -12.01 23.59
N LYS A 86 4.53 -13.01 22.97
CA LYS A 86 4.75 -13.31 21.55
C LYS A 86 3.70 -12.62 20.69
N THR A 87 4.14 -12.13 19.55
CA THR A 87 3.25 -11.53 18.55
C THR A 87 3.66 -11.99 17.16
N ILE A 88 2.81 -11.69 16.20
CA ILE A 88 3.08 -11.89 14.79
C ILE A 88 3.04 -10.56 14.07
N TYR A 89 3.79 -10.45 12.98
CA TYR A 89 3.63 -9.33 12.04
C TYR A 89 3.94 -9.80 10.62
N TYR A 90 3.53 -9.01 9.65
CA TYR A 90 3.76 -9.25 8.24
C TYR A 90 4.81 -8.27 7.72
N GLU A 91 5.87 -8.79 7.09
CA GLU A 91 6.94 -7.94 6.57
C GLU A 91 6.47 -7.05 5.42
N ARG A 92 5.61 -7.59 4.56
CA ARG A 92 5.10 -6.91 3.38
C ARG A 92 3.59 -6.91 3.38
N MET A 93 3.02 -5.78 3.01
CA MET A 93 1.59 -5.61 2.89
C MET A 93 1.28 -4.74 1.68
N MET A 94 0.25 -5.13 0.96
CA MET A 94 -0.41 -4.31 -0.07
C MET A 94 -1.89 -4.24 0.21
N PHE A 95 -2.50 -3.13 -0.16
CA PHE A 95 -3.94 -2.98 -0.14
C PHE A 95 -4.42 -2.16 -1.33
N CYS A 96 -5.68 -2.31 -1.68
CA CYS A 96 -6.37 -1.44 -2.61
C CYS A 96 -7.85 -1.37 -2.26
N PHE A 97 -8.48 -0.31 -2.70
CA PHE A 97 -9.93 -0.13 -2.67
C PHE A 97 -10.40 0.59 -3.93
N GLU A 98 -11.61 0.30 -4.36
CA GLU A 98 -12.21 0.91 -5.53
C GLU A 98 -13.09 2.11 -5.12
N ILE A 99 -13.21 3.06 -6.05
CA ILE A 99 -14.18 4.17 -6.02
C ILE A 99 -15.10 3.94 -7.22
N PRO A 100 -16.12 3.07 -7.10
CA PRO A 100 -16.89 2.60 -8.24
C PRO A 100 -17.74 3.68 -8.91
N THR A 101 -18.01 4.79 -8.22
CA THR A 101 -18.69 5.96 -8.78
C THR A 101 -17.81 6.79 -9.73
N ILE A 102 -16.49 6.59 -9.69
CA ILE A 102 -15.55 7.13 -10.67
C ILE A 102 -15.09 5.98 -11.56
N HIS A 103 -15.63 5.92 -12.76
CA HIS A 103 -15.34 4.84 -13.71
C HIS A 103 -15.23 5.36 -15.14
N GLU A 104 -14.51 4.60 -15.94
CA GLU A 104 -14.32 4.84 -17.38
C GLU A 104 -14.54 3.56 -18.16
N ASP A 105 -15.14 3.68 -19.32
CA ASP A 105 -15.24 2.58 -20.26
C ASP A 105 -14.16 2.72 -21.32
N ILE A 106 -13.21 1.79 -21.31
CA ILE A 106 -12.10 1.78 -22.26
C ILE A 106 -12.16 0.47 -23.03
N ASP A 107 -12.42 0.59 -24.34
CA ASP A 107 -12.60 -0.54 -25.24
C ASP A 107 -13.65 -1.57 -24.74
N GLY A 108 -14.77 -1.09 -24.20
CA GLY A 108 -15.83 -1.95 -23.67
C GLY A 108 -15.50 -2.61 -22.32
N ASN A 109 -14.39 -2.18 -21.68
CA ASN A 109 -14.02 -2.64 -20.34
C ASN A 109 -14.30 -1.53 -19.34
N PRO A 110 -15.28 -1.69 -18.43
CA PRO A 110 -15.54 -0.73 -17.37
C PRO A 110 -14.43 -0.81 -16.32
N LEU A 111 -13.64 0.26 -16.22
CA LEU A 111 -12.56 0.40 -15.27
C LEU A 111 -13.00 1.36 -14.15
N LYS A 112 -12.83 0.94 -12.91
CA LYS A 112 -13.12 1.76 -11.74
C LYS A 112 -11.83 2.39 -11.22
N LEU A 113 -11.94 3.62 -10.71
CA LEU A 113 -10.81 4.26 -10.06
C LEU A 113 -10.39 3.43 -8.83
N THR A 114 -9.11 3.12 -8.74
CA THR A 114 -8.54 2.33 -7.66
C THR A 114 -7.45 3.13 -6.97
N VAL A 115 -7.52 3.17 -5.66
CA VAL A 115 -6.46 3.69 -4.78
C VAL A 115 -5.85 2.52 -4.03
N GLY A 116 -4.55 2.54 -3.88
CA GLY A 116 -3.88 1.51 -3.10
C GLY A 116 -2.52 1.92 -2.59
N GLY A 117 -1.93 1.03 -1.82
CA GLY A 117 -0.61 1.25 -1.27
C GLY A 117 0.13 -0.04 -0.99
N VAL A 118 1.45 0.09 -0.91
CA VAL A 118 2.35 -1.00 -0.56
C VAL A 118 3.38 -0.53 0.45
N ARG A 119 3.73 -1.43 1.35
CA ARG A 119 4.77 -1.22 2.34
C ARG A 119 5.53 -2.51 2.60
N ALA A 120 6.83 -2.37 2.81
CA ALA A 120 7.69 -3.47 3.23
C ALA A 120 8.66 -2.98 4.30
N TYR A 121 8.63 -3.57 5.47
CA TYR A 121 9.53 -3.20 6.58
C TYR A 121 11.00 -3.41 6.24
N ASN A 122 11.34 -4.43 5.44
CA ASN A 122 12.72 -4.70 5.02
C ASN A 122 13.33 -3.62 4.11
N HIS A 123 12.52 -2.74 3.55
CA HIS A 123 13.00 -1.59 2.76
C HIS A 123 13.28 -0.36 3.62
N GLU A 124 13.04 -0.45 4.93
CA GLU A 124 13.21 0.61 5.88
C GLU A 124 14.40 0.31 6.80
N ASN A 125 15.14 1.35 7.18
CA ASN A 125 16.16 1.21 8.23
C ASN A 125 15.51 1.43 9.60
N LEU A 126 14.78 0.43 10.07
CA LEU A 126 14.00 0.48 11.31
C LEU A 126 14.86 0.54 12.57
N TYR A 127 16.17 0.34 12.46
CA TYR A 127 17.11 0.42 13.57
C TYR A 127 17.76 1.80 13.73
N ASN A 128 17.50 2.72 12.80
CA ASN A 128 18.01 4.07 12.85
C ASN A 128 16.94 5.02 13.39
N LYS A 129 17.24 5.66 14.52
CA LYS A 129 16.37 6.59 15.26
C LYS A 129 15.76 7.74 14.45
N LYS A 130 16.38 8.11 13.34
CA LYS A 130 15.96 9.24 12.48
C LYS A 130 15.55 8.83 11.09
N SER A 131 15.29 7.55 10.86
CA SER A 131 14.92 7.06 9.54
C SER A 131 13.43 7.25 9.30
N ALA A 132 13.08 8.03 8.28
CA ALA A 132 11.70 8.14 7.83
C ALA A 132 11.22 6.80 7.29
N GLU A 133 9.97 6.45 7.59
CA GLU A 133 9.31 5.25 7.09
C GLU A 133 8.88 5.47 5.63
N LYS A 134 8.94 4.40 4.84
CA LYS A 134 8.71 4.44 3.40
C LYS A 134 7.39 3.78 3.03
N PHE A 135 6.59 4.51 2.28
CA PHE A 135 5.31 4.04 1.75
C PHE A 135 5.24 4.31 0.26
N LYS A 136 4.55 3.44 -0.48
CA LYS A 136 4.16 3.74 -1.86
C LYS A 136 2.65 3.80 -1.91
N VAL A 137 2.11 4.88 -2.48
CA VAL A 137 0.68 5.06 -2.70
C VAL A 137 0.45 5.33 -4.17
N PHE A 138 -0.63 4.79 -4.72
CA PHE A 138 -0.99 4.96 -6.12
C PHE A 138 -2.50 5.20 -6.27
N VAL A 139 -2.85 5.87 -7.36
CA VAL A 139 -4.23 6.12 -7.80
C VAL A 139 -4.29 6.02 -9.33
N GLY A 140 -5.19 5.20 -9.84
CA GLY A 140 -5.35 4.98 -11.28
C GLY A 140 -6.42 3.95 -11.59
N PHE A 141 -6.74 3.78 -12.88
CA PHE A 141 -7.71 2.78 -13.33
C PHE A 141 -7.06 1.40 -13.54
N GLN A 142 -5.86 1.36 -14.10
CA GLN A 142 -5.10 0.13 -14.30
C GLN A 142 -3.86 0.12 -13.41
N ASN A 143 -3.83 -0.81 -12.48
CA ASN A 143 -2.75 -0.88 -11.50
C ASN A 143 -2.22 -2.30 -11.40
N MET A 144 -0.90 -2.41 -11.32
CA MET A 144 -0.22 -3.68 -11.12
C MET A 144 0.77 -3.57 -9.98
N VAL A 145 0.73 -4.54 -9.07
CA VAL A 145 1.71 -4.66 -7.98
C VAL A 145 2.39 -6.01 -8.09
N CYS A 146 3.70 -6.02 -8.23
CA CYS A 146 4.48 -7.26 -8.27
C CYS A 146 4.85 -7.76 -6.85
N CYS A 147 5.31 -9.00 -6.76
CA CYS A 147 5.73 -9.62 -5.49
C CYS A 147 6.89 -8.90 -4.80
N ASN A 148 7.67 -8.09 -5.53
CA ASN A 148 8.74 -7.25 -4.98
C ASN A 148 8.26 -5.85 -4.58
N MET A 149 6.93 -5.63 -4.49
CA MET A 149 6.31 -4.35 -4.13
C MET A 149 6.61 -3.22 -5.12
N CYS A 150 6.89 -3.57 -6.38
CA CYS A 150 6.91 -2.61 -7.46
C CYS A 150 5.47 -2.27 -7.88
N VAL A 151 5.20 -1.01 -8.09
CA VAL A 151 3.89 -0.50 -8.52
C VAL A 151 4.00 0.06 -9.92
N SER A 152 3.17 -0.45 -10.82
CA SER A 152 2.90 0.17 -12.13
C SER A 152 1.45 0.66 -12.13
N THR A 153 1.22 1.85 -12.63
CA THR A 153 -0.10 2.47 -12.73
C THR A 153 -0.17 3.35 -13.96
N ASP A 154 -1.33 3.41 -14.57
CA ASP A 154 -1.66 4.37 -15.62
C ASP A 154 -1.90 5.80 -15.09
N GLY A 155 -2.15 5.90 -13.78
CA GLY A 155 -2.37 7.15 -13.05
C GLY A 155 -1.12 7.70 -12.37
N TYR A 156 -1.26 8.00 -11.09
CA TYR A 156 -0.20 8.61 -10.29
C TYR A 156 0.25 7.70 -9.16
N LYS A 157 1.54 7.71 -8.88
CA LYS A 157 2.14 7.04 -7.72
C LYS A 157 3.16 7.95 -7.04
N SER A 158 3.31 7.78 -5.74
CA SER A 158 4.30 8.50 -4.94
C SER A 158 5.01 7.57 -3.98
N GLU A 159 6.32 7.74 -3.84
CA GLU A 159 7.09 7.22 -2.72
C GLU A 159 7.09 8.25 -1.59
N ILE A 160 6.43 7.93 -0.51
CA ILE A 160 6.24 8.81 0.64
C ILE A 160 7.23 8.41 1.74
N LYS A 161 7.97 9.39 2.27
CA LYS A 161 8.90 9.20 3.38
C LYS A 161 8.48 10.12 4.51
N VAL A 162 7.96 9.56 5.59
CA VAL A 162 7.37 10.32 6.70
C VAL A 162 7.68 9.70 8.06
N MET A 163 7.52 10.48 9.11
CA MET A 163 7.79 10.08 10.49
C MET A 163 6.51 9.78 11.28
N ASN A 164 5.35 10.18 10.81
CA ASN A 164 4.08 10.01 11.50
C ASN A 164 2.89 9.96 10.54
N THR A 165 1.73 9.55 11.04
CA THR A 165 0.50 9.39 10.26
C THR A 165 -0.06 10.71 9.74
N GLN A 166 0.13 11.81 10.44
CA GLN A 166 -0.33 13.13 9.98
C GLN A 166 0.42 13.58 8.73
N ALA A 167 1.75 13.42 8.72
CA ALA A 167 2.57 13.70 7.54
C ALA A 167 2.23 12.76 6.38
N LEU A 168 1.93 11.49 6.69
CA LEU A 168 1.45 10.52 5.70
C LEU A 168 0.13 10.98 5.07
N PHE A 169 -0.85 11.38 5.90
CA PHE A 169 -2.13 11.88 5.43
C PHE A 169 -1.96 13.08 4.47
N GLN A 170 -1.13 14.05 4.85
CA GLN A 170 -0.87 15.23 4.02
C GLN A 170 -0.22 14.86 2.68
N ALA A 171 0.78 13.97 2.68
CA ALA A 171 1.43 13.52 1.46
C ALA A 171 0.47 12.75 0.52
N VAL A 172 -0.46 11.99 1.09
CA VAL A 172 -1.51 11.31 0.30
C VAL A 172 -2.50 12.32 -0.28
N MET A 173 -2.90 13.34 0.48
CA MET A 173 -3.75 14.42 -0.02
C MET A 173 -3.09 15.20 -1.17
N GLU A 174 -1.78 15.46 -1.08
CA GLU A 174 -1.01 16.08 -2.16
C GLU A 174 -0.99 15.21 -3.41
N LEU A 175 -0.81 13.89 -3.26
CA LEU A 175 -0.90 12.95 -4.40
C LEU A 175 -2.27 13.03 -5.08
N PHE A 176 -3.36 13.05 -4.31
CA PHE A 176 -4.70 13.16 -4.86
C PHE A 176 -4.96 14.51 -5.53
N GLN A 177 -4.39 15.61 -5.02
CA GLN A 177 -4.47 16.92 -5.65
C GLN A 177 -3.76 16.98 -7.02
N LEU A 178 -2.68 16.22 -7.18
CA LEU A 178 -2.00 16.08 -8.46
C LEU A 178 -2.81 15.24 -9.45
N TYR A 179 -3.63 14.32 -8.95
CA TYR A 179 -4.48 13.48 -9.76
C TYR A 179 -5.65 14.27 -10.33
N ASN A 180 -5.78 14.27 -11.66
CA ASN A 180 -6.91 14.88 -12.37
C ASN A 180 -7.61 13.80 -13.20
N PRO A 181 -8.82 13.36 -12.82
CA PRO A 181 -9.55 12.31 -13.52
C PRO A 181 -9.77 12.60 -15.00
N GLU A 182 -10.19 13.81 -15.35
CA GLU A 182 -10.49 14.19 -16.72
C GLU A 182 -9.25 14.16 -17.62
N LYS A 183 -8.12 14.67 -17.12
CA LYS A 183 -6.85 14.62 -17.85
C LYS A 183 -6.38 13.19 -18.03
N HIS A 184 -6.52 12.37 -17.01
CA HIS A 184 -6.13 10.96 -17.03
C HIS A 184 -6.95 10.18 -18.06
N THR A 185 -8.27 10.33 -18.06
CA THR A 185 -9.16 9.73 -19.05
C THR A 185 -8.80 10.11 -20.49
N ARG A 186 -8.55 11.40 -20.73
CA ARG A 186 -8.12 11.85 -22.07
C ARG A 186 -6.81 11.22 -22.51
N GLN A 187 -5.85 11.07 -21.61
CA GLN A 187 -4.58 10.40 -21.91
C GLN A 187 -4.77 8.93 -22.25
N MET A 188 -5.61 8.21 -21.49
CA MET A 188 -5.94 6.82 -21.78
C MET A 188 -6.60 6.65 -23.14
N GLN A 189 -7.58 7.46 -23.46
CA GLN A 189 -8.25 7.44 -24.77
C GLN A 189 -7.27 7.73 -25.93
N THR A 190 -6.33 8.63 -25.74
CA THR A 190 -5.30 8.93 -26.74
C THR A 190 -4.38 7.72 -26.96
N LEU A 191 -4.00 7.01 -25.88
CA LEU A 191 -3.16 5.80 -25.98
C LEU A 191 -3.87 4.67 -26.71
N VAL A 192 -5.15 4.44 -26.41
CA VAL A 192 -5.98 3.44 -27.11
C VAL A 192 -6.06 3.77 -28.61
N ASN A 193 -6.30 5.03 -28.97
CA ASN A 193 -6.41 5.47 -30.35
C ASN A 193 -5.07 5.47 -31.13
N SER A 194 -3.93 5.50 -30.41
CA SER A 194 -2.60 5.52 -31.04
C SER A 194 -2.04 4.14 -31.38
N SER A 195 -2.84 3.07 -31.23
CA SER A 195 -2.50 1.67 -31.61
C SER A 195 -1.04 1.27 -31.31
N MET A 196 -0.62 1.43 -30.03
CA MET A 196 0.63 0.83 -29.59
C MET A 196 0.48 -0.68 -29.61
N THR A 197 1.28 -1.38 -30.42
CA THR A 197 1.33 -2.84 -30.43
C THR A 197 1.86 -3.34 -29.08
N GLU A 198 1.36 -4.48 -28.60
CA GLU A 198 1.79 -5.15 -27.34
C GLU A 198 3.32 -5.24 -27.22
N HIS A 199 4.01 -5.34 -28.34
CA HIS A 199 5.47 -5.40 -28.41
C HIS A 199 6.16 -4.09 -28.01
N GLN A 200 5.59 -2.93 -28.31
CA GLN A 200 6.13 -1.62 -27.94
C GLN A 200 5.90 -1.33 -26.46
N PHE A 201 4.83 -1.90 -25.86
CA PHE A 201 4.54 -1.78 -24.44
C PHE A 201 5.55 -2.56 -23.59
N CYS A 202 5.96 -3.75 -24.01
CA CYS A 202 6.98 -4.54 -23.32
C CYS A 202 8.38 -3.90 -23.34
N LEU A 203 8.75 -3.20 -24.42
CA LEU A 203 10.06 -2.54 -24.54
C LEU A 203 10.23 -1.32 -23.63
N LEU A 204 9.13 -0.63 -23.26
CA LEU A 204 9.16 0.50 -22.33
C LEU A 204 9.37 0.09 -20.86
N TYR A 205 9.14 -1.17 -20.51
CA TYR A 205 9.21 -1.67 -19.14
C TYR A 205 10.38 -2.62 -18.87
N THR A 206 11.21 -2.91 -19.87
CA THR A 206 12.37 -3.80 -19.74
C THR A 206 13.72 -3.11 -19.83
N SER A 207 13.79 -1.79 -19.96
CA SER A 207 15.04 -1.05 -19.90
C SER A 207 15.27 -0.47 -18.51
N ASP A 208 16.20 -1.15 -17.81
CA ASP A 208 16.89 -0.90 -16.53
C ASP A 208 16.26 -1.45 -15.27
#